data_43a8b02e1951297f3130837462b8615f
#
_entry.id   43a8b02e1951297f3130837462b8615f
#
_cell.length_a   1.000
_cell.length_b   1.000
_cell.length_c   1.000
_cell.angle_alpha   90.00
_cell.angle_beta   90.00
_cell.angle_gamma   90.00
#
_symmetry.space_group_name_H-M   'P 1'
#
loop_
_entity.id
_entity.type
_entity.pdbx_description
1 polymer ?
#
loop_
_entity_poly.entity_id
_entity_poly.type
_entity_poly.pdbx_seq_one_letter_code
_entity_poly.pdbx_strand_id
1 'polypeptide(L)'
;MLTLLLLMAGCNRNPSTVRNSNRVRIGYIGLTCEAPIYVAYEKGFFKEERLEPELVKCNWATYKDALALGSYDITHHLVMYFLKPIEQGLDVRFLAGIHRGCLRVQAGMKTNIHTIQDLKGKRIGVPGMGTPPFVFANRVFGTHGVDAGKDITWKVYPAGELGLAIDKGEVDAVANAEPIGSLLIAEGKVRNIADQIMDDPYKDEYCCEVVANGKWVDANPDTAARATRALLKGAKWVETNPKAAAIMAVEKKYLASTPELNTAALARLRYVPSIQLAEESVHSAGREMKVAKMLSPETDTEALAKRAFMHLEGVTDEWIKTLEVEKVAGGQASPHDDIRLIAALIGKDTEDSCCRRQMFDQPDQDAPNLADPDAPCAQKNVIAAQE
;
A
#
# COMPACT_ATOMS: atom_id res chain seq x y z
N MET A 1 -59.84 42.49 20.16
CA MET A 1 -58.73 41.62 20.60
C MET A 1 -58.77 40.37 19.73
N LEU A 2 -57.86 40.29 18.77
CA LEU A 2 -57.77 39.15 17.82
C LEU A 2 -56.54 38.36 18.20
N THR A 3 -56.75 37.15 18.73
CA THR A 3 -55.66 36.25 19.23
C THR A 3 -55.12 35.44 18.06
N LEU A 4 -53.88 35.71 17.64
CA LEU A 4 -53.19 35.03 16.56
C LEU A 4 -52.56 33.75 17.15
N LEU A 5 -53.08 32.57 16.81
CA LEU A 5 -52.46 31.28 17.12
C LEU A 5 -51.31 31.04 16.13
N LEU A 6 -50.07 31.09 16.60
CA LEU A 6 -48.87 30.57 15.88
C LEU A 6 -48.83 29.05 15.98
N LEU A 7 -49.12 28.37 14.88
CA LEU A 7 -48.83 26.94 14.69
C LEU A 7 -47.32 26.78 14.47
N MET A 8 -46.60 26.33 15.50
CA MET A 8 -45.25 25.86 15.39
C MET A 8 -45.24 24.49 14.66
N ALA A 9 -44.98 24.50 13.37
CA ALA A 9 -44.69 23.29 12.60
C ALA A 9 -43.32 22.78 13.06
N GLY A 10 -43.30 21.83 13.99
CA GLY A 10 -42.09 21.08 14.35
C GLY A 10 -41.60 20.28 13.14
N CYS A 11 -40.44 20.67 12.57
CA CYS A 11 -39.72 19.82 11.64
C CYS A 11 -39.29 18.54 12.35
N ASN A 12 -40.10 17.51 12.24
CA ASN A 12 -39.73 16.15 12.61
C ASN A 12 -38.66 15.68 11.64
N ARG A 13 -37.36 15.83 12.00
CA ARG A 13 -36.28 15.16 11.27
C ARG A 13 -36.42 13.67 11.56
N ASN A 14 -37.07 12.95 10.65
CA ASN A 14 -37.07 11.51 10.64
C ASN A 14 -35.61 11.02 10.72
N PRO A 15 -35.32 9.97 11.54
CA PRO A 15 -34.04 9.31 11.53
C PRO A 15 -33.73 8.88 10.08
N SER A 16 -32.52 9.08 9.67
CA SER A 16 -32.02 8.77 8.32
C SER A 16 -32.46 7.35 7.91
N THR A 17 -33.40 7.29 7.00
CA THR A 17 -33.77 6.02 6.35
C THR A 17 -32.54 5.48 5.64
N VAL A 18 -32.16 4.23 5.94
CA VAL A 18 -31.14 3.47 5.22
C VAL A 18 -31.49 3.56 3.72
N ARG A 19 -30.59 4.18 2.95
CA ARG A 19 -30.74 4.38 1.50
C ARG A 19 -29.71 3.47 0.81
N ASN A 20 -30.00 2.19 0.64
CA ASN A 20 -29.14 1.32 -0.17
C ASN A 20 -29.18 1.79 -1.64
N SER A 21 -28.33 2.75 -1.96
CA SER A 21 -28.12 3.22 -3.33
C SER A 21 -27.25 2.19 -4.08
N ASN A 22 -27.60 1.89 -5.33
CA ASN A 22 -26.73 1.06 -6.18
C ASN A 22 -25.49 1.82 -6.70
N ARG A 23 -25.49 3.14 -6.59
CA ARG A 23 -24.32 3.96 -6.98
C ARG A 23 -23.24 3.92 -5.90
N VAL A 24 -22.00 3.75 -6.33
CA VAL A 24 -20.82 3.76 -5.45
C VAL A 24 -19.69 4.51 -6.12
N ARG A 25 -19.09 5.48 -5.41
CA ARG A 25 -17.93 6.23 -5.87
C ARG A 25 -16.68 5.65 -5.21
N ILE A 26 -15.73 5.24 -6.04
CA ILE A 26 -14.49 4.58 -5.61
C ILE A 26 -13.31 5.53 -5.84
N GLY A 27 -12.66 5.98 -4.77
CA GLY A 27 -11.48 6.81 -4.84
C GLY A 27 -10.24 6.03 -5.24
N TYR A 28 -9.34 6.64 -6.05
CA TYR A 28 -8.03 6.11 -6.37
C TYR A 28 -7.02 7.25 -6.65
N ILE A 29 -5.73 6.98 -6.50
CA ILE A 29 -4.64 7.94 -6.74
C ILE A 29 -3.92 7.64 -8.06
N GLY A 30 -3.74 6.38 -8.38
CA GLY A 30 -2.95 5.91 -9.52
C GLY A 30 -1.68 5.19 -9.05
N LEU A 31 -1.83 4.18 -8.19
CA LEU A 31 -0.74 3.39 -7.62
C LEU A 31 -0.79 1.95 -8.13
N THR A 32 0.38 1.30 -8.17
CA THR A 32 0.47 -0.13 -8.49
C THR A 32 -0.40 -0.98 -7.57
N CYS A 33 -0.41 -0.69 -6.28
CA CYS A 33 -1.15 -1.46 -5.28
C CYS A 33 -2.68 -1.32 -5.41
N GLU A 34 -3.19 -0.31 -6.11
CA GLU A 34 -4.62 -0.10 -6.37
C GLU A 34 -5.18 -1.00 -7.49
N ALA A 35 -4.39 -1.93 -8.04
CA ALA A 35 -4.83 -2.86 -9.08
C ALA A 35 -6.18 -3.56 -8.80
N PRO A 36 -6.56 -3.96 -7.58
CA PRO A 36 -7.88 -4.51 -7.29
C PRO A 36 -9.05 -3.59 -7.66
N ILE A 37 -8.89 -2.26 -7.48
CA ILE A 37 -9.90 -1.26 -7.87
C ILE A 37 -10.09 -1.28 -9.38
N TYR A 38 -8.98 -1.22 -10.14
CA TYR A 38 -9.02 -1.18 -11.60
C TYR A 38 -9.59 -2.46 -12.18
N VAL A 39 -9.14 -3.62 -11.65
CA VAL A 39 -9.64 -4.92 -12.03
C VAL A 39 -11.12 -5.07 -11.73
N ALA A 40 -11.58 -4.73 -10.53
CA ALA A 40 -12.99 -4.82 -10.16
C ALA A 40 -13.88 -3.96 -11.08
N TYR A 41 -13.38 -2.80 -11.49
CA TYR A 41 -14.08 -1.92 -12.43
C TYR A 41 -14.10 -2.50 -13.84
N GLU A 42 -12.94 -2.83 -14.43
CA GLU A 42 -12.79 -3.29 -15.80
C GLU A 42 -13.39 -4.69 -16.05
N LYS A 43 -13.29 -5.59 -15.07
CA LYS A 43 -13.89 -6.93 -15.13
C LYS A 43 -15.38 -6.95 -14.80
N GLY A 44 -15.93 -5.84 -14.35
CA GLY A 44 -17.35 -5.71 -14.07
C GLY A 44 -17.79 -6.34 -12.74
N PHE A 45 -16.87 -6.57 -11.79
CA PHE A 45 -17.23 -7.20 -10.51
C PHE A 45 -18.18 -6.34 -9.68
N PHE A 46 -18.12 -5.03 -9.77
CA PHE A 46 -19.16 -4.15 -9.22
C PHE A 46 -20.53 -4.38 -9.86
N LYS A 47 -20.58 -4.61 -11.19
CA LYS A 47 -21.84 -4.88 -11.89
C LYS A 47 -22.43 -6.25 -11.54
N GLU A 48 -21.59 -7.26 -11.29
CA GLU A 48 -22.02 -8.56 -10.78
C GLU A 48 -22.74 -8.39 -9.44
N GLU A 49 -22.25 -7.49 -8.60
CA GLU A 49 -22.87 -7.09 -7.32
C GLU A 49 -24.04 -6.08 -7.52
N ARG A 50 -24.51 -5.85 -8.76
CA ARG A 50 -25.58 -4.93 -9.11
C ARG A 50 -25.32 -3.49 -8.68
N LEU A 51 -24.06 -3.06 -8.74
CA LEU A 51 -23.64 -1.70 -8.43
C LEU A 51 -23.34 -0.91 -9.71
N GLU A 52 -23.50 0.41 -9.63
CA GLU A 52 -23.13 1.40 -10.63
C GLU A 52 -21.85 2.12 -10.13
N PRO A 53 -20.64 1.63 -10.49
CA PRO A 53 -19.40 2.18 -10.01
C PRO A 53 -19.02 3.46 -10.74
N GLU A 54 -18.50 4.44 -10.00
CA GLU A 54 -17.85 5.64 -10.52
C GLU A 54 -16.45 5.74 -9.93
N LEU A 55 -15.40 5.79 -10.77
CA LEU A 55 -14.03 5.98 -10.32
C LEU A 55 -13.73 7.47 -10.16
N VAL A 56 -13.27 7.86 -8.96
CA VAL A 56 -12.93 9.24 -8.61
C VAL A 56 -11.41 9.35 -8.43
N LYS A 57 -10.74 10.01 -9.39
CA LYS A 57 -9.31 10.24 -9.27
C LYS A 57 -9.02 11.32 -8.25
N CYS A 58 -8.18 10.99 -7.26
CA CYS A 58 -7.80 11.84 -6.16
C CYS A 58 -6.30 12.19 -6.21
N ASN A 59 -5.86 13.02 -5.29
CA ASN A 59 -4.44 13.30 -5.05
C ASN A 59 -4.08 13.07 -3.58
N TRP A 60 -2.80 12.91 -3.30
CA TRP A 60 -2.29 12.60 -1.97
C TRP A 60 -2.70 13.63 -0.90
N ALA A 61 -2.73 14.91 -1.25
CA ALA A 61 -2.95 15.99 -0.29
C ALA A 61 -4.37 15.99 0.31
N THR A 62 -5.36 15.59 -0.49
CA THR A 62 -6.78 15.70 -0.10
C THR A 62 -7.47 14.35 0.09
N TYR A 63 -6.77 13.25 -0.16
CA TYR A 63 -7.37 11.91 -0.27
C TYR A 63 -8.22 11.50 0.93
N LYS A 64 -7.65 11.52 2.16
CA LYS A 64 -8.37 11.11 3.37
C LYS A 64 -9.51 12.05 3.72
N ASP A 65 -9.30 13.36 3.52
CA ASP A 65 -10.32 14.37 3.83
C ASP A 65 -11.48 14.28 2.84
N ALA A 66 -11.20 14.03 1.56
CA ALA A 66 -12.21 13.78 0.53
C ALA A 66 -13.07 12.55 0.85
N LEU A 67 -12.47 11.45 1.36
CA LEU A 67 -13.22 10.29 1.84
C LEU A 67 -14.13 10.67 3.02
N ALA A 68 -13.57 11.30 4.04
CA ALA A 68 -14.32 11.66 5.25
C ALA A 68 -15.46 12.66 4.97
N LEU A 69 -15.27 13.57 4.02
CA LEU A 69 -16.28 14.54 3.59
C LEU A 69 -17.30 13.96 2.60
N GLY A 70 -17.12 12.71 2.16
CA GLY A 70 -18.04 12.03 1.23
C GLY A 70 -17.90 12.50 -0.21
N SER A 71 -16.72 12.97 -0.65
CA SER A 71 -16.45 13.21 -2.07
C SER A 71 -16.39 11.92 -2.88
N TYR A 72 -16.02 10.83 -2.23
CA TYR A 72 -16.19 9.45 -2.68
C TYR A 72 -16.53 8.57 -1.46
N ASP A 73 -16.95 7.32 -1.70
CA ASP A 73 -17.60 6.50 -0.68
C ASP A 73 -16.66 5.45 -0.10
N ILE A 74 -15.85 4.82 -0.94
CA ILE A 74 -15.01 3.66 -0.60
C ILE A 74 -13.71 3.68 -1.42
N THR A 75 -12.68 3.08 -0.85
CA THR A 75 -11.39 2.84 -1.52
C THR A 75 -10.66 1.69 -0.84
N HIS A 76 -9.40 1.39 -1.20
CA HIS A 76 -8.47 0.72 -0.31
C HIS A 76 -7.24 1.58 -0.06
N HIS A 77 -6.70 1.53 1.14
CA HIS A 77 -5.57 2.38 1.50
C HIS A 77 -4.84 1.91 2.75
N LEU A 78 -3.67 2.51 3.00
CA LEU A 78 -2.81 2.19 4.13
C LEU A 78 -3.54 2.34 5.48
N VAL A 79 -3.55 1.29 6.29
CA VAL A 79 -4.15 1.27 7.63
C VAL A 79 -3.59 2.38 8.52
N MET A 80 -2.28 2.48 8.65
CA MET A 80 -1.61 3.46 9.52
C MET A 80 -1.90 4.92 9.15
N TYR A 81 -2.22 5.18 7.88
CA TYR A 81 -2.54 6.53 7.40
C TYR A 81 -3.82 7.09 8.02
N PHE A 82 -4.75 6.21 8.39
CA PHE A 82 -6.05 6.59 8.95
C PHE A 82 -6.13 6.49 10.48
N LEU A 83 -5.30 5.68 11.14
CA LEU A 83 -5.44 5.43 12.59
C LEU A 83 -5.31 6.71 13.44
N LYS A 84 -4.32 7.57 13.16
CA LYS A 84 -4.21 8.86 13.88
C LYS A 84 -5.39 9.80 13.59
N PRO A 85 -5.81 10.00 12.34
CA PRO A 85 -7.04 10.73 12.04
C PRO A 85 -8.29 10.14 12.72
N ILE A 86 -8.47 8.82 12.77
CA ILE A 86 -9.60 8.18 13.46
C ILE A 86 -9.53 8.45 14.98
N GLU A 87 -8.35 8.39 15.58
CA GLU A 87 -8.14 8.80 16.98
C GLU A 87 -8.66 10.23 17.21
N GLN A 88 -8.44 11.11 16.25
CA GLN A 88 -8.85 12.53 16.29
C GLN A 88 -10.32 12.75 15.87
N GLY A 89 -11.08 11.69 15.60
CA GLY A 89 -12.51 11.77 15.30
C GLY A 89 -12.86 11.70 13.82
N LEU A 90 -11.92 11.37 12.92
CA LEU A 90 -12.25 11.13 11.53
C LEU A 90 -13.18 9.91 11.42
N ASP A 91 -14.31 10.06 10.72
CA ASP A 91 -15.33 9.03 10.59
C ASP A 91 -15.14 8.23 9.30
N VAL A 92 -14.25 7.25 9.39
CA VAL A 92 -14.02 6.23 8.36
C VAL A 92 -13.94 4.85 9.00
N ARG A 93 -14.20 3.79 8.22
CA ARG A 93 -14.19 2.39 8.68
C ARG A 93 -13.34 1.54 7.75
N PHE A 94 -12.49 0.69 8.34
CA PHE A 94 -11.88 -0.44 7.65
C PHE A 94 -12.87 -1.59 7.58
N LEU A 95 -12.86 -2.31 6.47
CA LEU A 95 -13.87 -3.32 6.17
C LEU A 95 -13.27 -4.69 5.81
N ALA A 96 -12.10 -4.73 5.19
CA ALA A 96 -11.45 -5.95 4.73
C ALA A 96 -10.00 -5.72 4.32
N GLY A 97 -9.14 -6.72 4.47
CA GLY A 97 -7.76 -6.71 4.00
C GLY A 97 -7.65 -6.95 2.50
N ILE A 98 -6.73 -6.26 1.86
CA ILE A 98 -6.48 -6.36 0.41
C ILE A 98 -5.09 -6.91 0.13
N HIS A 99 -4.02 -6.23 0.58
CA HIS A 99 -2.65 -6.65 0.29
C HIS A 99 -1.67 -6.30 1.40
N ARG A 100 -0.55 -7.03 1.42
CA ARG A 100 0.61 -6.82 2.26
C ARG A 100 1.74 -6.19 1.45
N GLY A 101 2.56 -5.38 2.13
CA GLY A 101 3.73 -4.71 1.54
C GLY A 101 3.35 -3.53 0.63
N CYS A 102 4.27 -2.71 0.35
CA CYS A 102 4.47 -1.73 -0.71
C CYS A 102 5.38 -0.56 -0.31
N LEU A 103 5.69 -0.40 0.98
CA LEU A 103 6.44 0.75 1.48
C LEU A 103 7.87 0.34 1.84
N ARG A 104 8.80 1.27 1.63
CA ARG A 104 10.22 1.06 1.93
C ARG A 104 10.87 2.30 2.50
N VAL A 105 11.89 2.08 3.33
CA VAL A 105 12.93 3.05 3.66
C VAL A 105 14.21 2.57 3.01
N GLN A 106 14.82 3.42 2.18
CA GLN A 106 15.95 3.04 1.34
C GLN A 106 17.06 4.08 1.46
N ALA A 107 18.29 3.64 1.67
CA ALA A 107 19.47 4.50 1.74
C ALA A 107 20.18 4.60 0.39
N GLY A 108 20.73 5.77 0.09
CA GLY A 108 21.56 5.98 -1.11
C GLY A 108 22.77 5.06 -1.12
N MET A 109 23.10 4.44 -2.25
CA MET A 109 24.24 3.52 -2.39
C MET A 109 25.59 4.17 -2.04
N LYS A 110 25.71 5.49 -2.22
CA LYS A 110 26.93 6.25 -1.90
C LYS A 110 27.07 6.61 -0.41
N THR A 111 26.06 6.27 0.42
CA THR A 111 26.07 6.54 1.87
C THR A 111 26.56 5.34 2.66
N ASN A 112 27.06 5.57 3.88
CA ASN A 112 27.42 4.53 4.82
C ASN A 112 26.26 4.24 5.81
N ILE A 113 25.03 4.07 5.27
CA ILE A 113 23.80 3.79 6.03
C ILE A 113 23.40 2.34 5.75
N HIS A 114 23.44 1.48 6.76
CA HIS A 114 23.14 0.06 6.66
C HIS A 114 22.05 -0.39 7.65
N THR A 115 21.78 0.40 8.67
CA THR A 115 20.79 0.14 9.72
C THR A 115 19.85 1.32 9.92
N ILE A 116 18.74 1.08 10.63
CA ILE A 116 17.83 2.17 11.02
C ILE A 116 18.53 3.21 11.89
N GLN A 117 19.45 2.77 12.77
CA GLN A 117 20.20 3.66 13.66
C GLN A 117 21.13 4.62 12.91
N ASP A 118 21.67 4.20 11.77
CA ASP A 118 22.53 5.05 10.94
C ASP A 118 21.77 6.23 10.31
N LEU A 119 20.43 6.18 10.33
CA LEU A 119 19.57 7.26 9.82
C LEU A 119 19.48 8.47 10.77
N LYS A 120 19.94 8.36 12.03
CA LYS A 120 20.00 9.50 12.96
C LYS A 120 20.85 10.62 12.39
N GLY A 121 20.31 11.84 12.42
CA GLY A 121 20.93 13.05 11.88
C GLY A 121 20.93 13.13 10.35
N LYS A 122 20.26 12.21 9.64
CA LYS A 122 20.25 12.18 8.18
C LYS A 122 19.06 12.92 7.57
N ARG A 123 19.22 13.26 6.29
CA ARG A 123 18.18 13.88 5.46
C ARG A 123 17.41 12.78 4.74
N ILE A 124 16.09 12.72 4.91
CA ILE A 124 15.26 11.71 4.30
C ILE A 124 14.22 12.34 3.39
N GLY A 125 14.23 11.96 2.12
CA GLY A 125 13.26 12.38 1.12
C GLY A 125 11.96 11.60 1.23
N VAL A 126 10.83 12.32 1.15
CA VAL A 126 9.47 11.72 1.13
C VAL A 126 8.60 12.43 0.10
N PRO A 127 7.56 11.77 -0.45
CA PRO A 127 6.63 12.42 -1.40
C PRO A 127 5.74 13.47 -0.76
N GLY A 128 5.68 13.54 0.57
CA GLY A 128 4.92 14.53 1.33
C GLY A 128 4.89 14.19 2.81
N MET A 129 4.77 15.21 3.65
CA MET A 129 4.55 15.03 5.09
C MET A 129 3.17 14.41 5.31
N GLY A 130 3.09 13.44 6.23
CA GLY A 130 1.86 12.72 6.53
C GLY A 130 1.41 11.71 5.45
N THR A 131 2.14 11.54 4.35
CA THR A 131 1.86 10.51 3.34
C THR A 131 2.20 9.11 3.85
N PRO A 132 1.66 8.03 3.26
CA PRO A 132 1.97 6.66 3.66
C PRO A 132 3.46 6.33 3.80
N PRO A 133 4.36 6.68 2.86
CA PRO A 133 5.79 6.47 3.07
C PRO A 133 6.36 7.18 4.30
N PHE A 134 5.94 8.42 4.55
CA PHE A 134 6.32 9.16 5.74
C PHE A 134 5.82 8.47 7.01
N VAL A 135 4.56 8.02 7.04
CA VAL A 135 3.94 7.35 8.19
C VAL A 135 4.64 6.02 8.50
N PHE A 136 4.93 5.22 7.47
CA PHE A 136 5.67 3.96 7.62
C PHE A 136 7.08 4.21 8.18
N ALA A 137 7.82 5.15 7.60
CA ALA A 137 9.16 5.49 8.09
C ALA A 137 9.14 5.94 9.56
N ASN A 138 8.17 6.77 9.97
CA ASN A 138 8.03 7.18 11.36
C ASN A 138 7.78 5.99 12.29
N ARG A 139 6.92 5.03 11.89
CA ARG A 139 6.69 3.80 12.65
C ARG A 139 7.98 3.00 12.81
N VAL A 140 8.69 2.74 11.70
CA VAL A 140 9.97 2.02 11.71
C VAL A 140 10.98 2.71 12.62
N PHE A 141 11.11 4.02 12.53
CA PHE A 141 12.05 4.78 13.37
C PHE A 141 11.68 4.69 14.85
N GLY A 142 10.43 4.95 15.18
CA GLY A 142 9.95 4.96 16.56
C GLY A 142 10.09 3.61 17.25
N THR A 143 9.80 2.49 16.55
CA THR A 143 9.99 1.13 17.08
C THR A 143 11.46 0.75 17.27
N HIS A 144 12.38 1.42 16.56
CA HIS A 144 13.83 1.23 16.69
C HIS A 144 14.52 2.33 17.53
N GLY A 145 13.76 3.16 18.26
CA GLY A 145 14.32 4.17 19.16
C GLY A 145 14.94 5.38 18.45
N VAL A 146 14.55 5.65 17.20
CA VAL A 146 14.88 6.87 16.47
C VAL A 146 13.69 7.83 16.56
N ASP A 147 13.91 9.04 17.05
CA ASP A 147 12.87 10.06 17.13
C ASP A 147 12.75 10.78 15.78
N ALA A 148 11.74 10.41 15.01
CA ALA A 148 11.54 10.94 13.66
C ALA A 148 11.35 12.46 13.61
N GLY A 149 10.94 13.09 14.72
CA GLY A 149 10.76 14.55 14.81
C GLY A 149 12.03 15.30 15.19
N LYS A 150 12.99 14.64 15.84
CA LYS A 150 14.24 15.25 16.33
C LYS A 150 15.49 14.77 15.60
N ASP A 151 15.53 13.47 15.30
CA ASP A 151 16.73 12.82 14.76
C ASP A 151 16.76 12.86 13.23
N ILE A 152 15.66 13.24 12.55
CA ILE A 152 15.54 13.17 11.09
C ILE A 152 15.27 14.56 10.51
N THR A 153 15.99 14.90 9.43
CA THR A 153 15.67 16.06 8.61
C THR A 153 14.85 15.63 7.40
N TRP A 154 13.55 15.89 7.43
CA TRP A 154 12.65 15.56 6.34
C TRP A 154 12.76 16.55 5.18
N LYS A 155 12.78 16.01 3.95
CA LYS A 155 12.75 16.77 2.70
C LYS A 155 11.61 16.26 1.83
N VAL A 156 10.85 17.18 1.23
CA VAL A 156 9.71 16.83 0.37
C VAL A 156 10.09 17.00 -1.09
N TYR A 157 9.90 15.92 -1.87
CA TYR A 157 10.10 15.89 -3.32
C TYR A 157 8.94 15.12 -3.96
N PRO A 158 8.51 15.46 -5.17
CA PRO A 158 7.63 14.58 -5.95
C PRO A 158 8.22 13.17 -6.01
N ALA A 159 7.37 12.12 -5.91
CA ALA A 159 7.82 10.73 -5.82
C ALA A 159 8.81 10.35 -6.94
N GLY A 160 8.56 10.82 -8.19
CA GLY A 160 9.45 10.58 -9.33
C GLY A 160 10.80 11.31 -9.27
N GLU A 161 10.98 12.28 -8.37
CA GLU A 161 12.20 13.05 -8.21
C GLU A 161 13.09 12.57 -7.06
N LEU A 162 12.60 11.61 -6.25
CA LEU A 162 13.36 11.08 -5.10
C LEU A 162 14.70 10.48 -5.51
N GLY A 163 14.77 9.78 -6.66
CA GLY A 163 16.01 9.24 -7.20
C GLY A 163 17.01 10.33 -7.59
N LEU A 164 16.55 11.43 -8.16
CA LEU A 164 17.40 12.59 -8.50
C LEU A 164 17.94 13.27 -7.24
N ALA A 165 17.13 13.38 -6.18
CA ALA A 165 17.55 13.94 -4.90
C ALA A 165 18.68 13.09 -4.24
N ILE A 166 18.61 11.75 -4.35
CA ILE A 166 19.68 10.83 -3.94
C ILE A 166 20.94 11.06 -4.78
N ASP A 167 20.83 11.11 -6.10
CA ASP A 167 21.98 11.28 -7.00
C ASP A 167 22.75 12.58 -6.76
N LYS A 168 22.02 13.67 -6.50
CA LYS A 168 22.57 14.99 -6.16
C LYS A 168 23.07 15.09 -4.71
N GLY A 169 22.86 14.09 -3.86
CA GLY A 169 23.19 14.14 -2.44
C GLY A 169 22.38 15.18 -1.64
N GLU A 170 21.20 15.55 -2.12
CA GLU A 170 20.27 16.44 -1.40
C GLU A 170 19.61 15.74 -0.24
N VAL A 171 19.45 14.40 -0.35
CA VAL A 171 19.00 13.49 0.70
C VAL A 171 19.93 12.28 0.81
N ASP A 172 20.01 11.69 2.00
CA ASP A 172 20.86 10.55 2.30
C ASP A 172 20.08 9.23 2.16
N ALA A 173 18.76 9.30 2.35
CA ALA A 173 17.83 8.19 2.23
C ALA A 173 16.47 8.70 1.73
N VAL A 174 15.59 7.78 1.35
CA VAL A 174 14.21 8.07 0.93
C VAL A 174 13.22 7.08 1.57
N ALA A 175 12.00 7.54 1.83
CA ALA A 175 10.87 6.66 2.07
C ALA A 175 9.89 6.78 0.90
N ASN A 176 9.47 5.65 0.34
CA ASN A 176 8.68 5.60 -0.88
C ASN A 176 7.74 4.39 -0.92
N ALA A 177 6.98 4.30 -2.00
CA ALA A 177 6.06 3.20 -2.32
C ALA A 177 6.36 2.64 -3.72
N GLU A 178 5.76 1.50 -4.06
CA GLU A 178 5.83 0.96 -5.42
C GLU A 178 5.06 1.83 -6.43
N PRO A 179 5.58 2.03 -7.66
CA PRO A 179 6.73 1.33 -8.26
C PRO A 179 8.10 1.98 -8.00
N ILE A 180 8.17 3.12 -7.32
CA ILE A 180 9.41 3.90 -7.16
C ILE A 180 10.48 3.12 -6.39
N GLY A 181 10.08 2.39 -5.32
CA GLY A 181 11.03 1.61 -4.52
C GLY A 181 11.81 0.58 -5.36
N SER A 182 11.12 -0.17 -6.20
CA SER A 182 11.74 -1.14 -7.11
C SER A 182 12.56 -0.48 -8.21
N LEU A 183 12.08 0.64 -8.77
CA LEU A 183 12.83 1.40 -9.78
C LEU A 183 14.18 1.88 -9.25
N LEU A 184 14.23 2.48 -8.07
CA LEU A 184 15.48 3.01 -7.51
C LEU A 184 16.49 1.90 -7.20
N ILE A 185 16.04 0.71 -6.79
CA ILE A 185 16.92 -0.46 -6.64
C ILE A 185 17.44 -0.92 -8.01
N ALA A 186 16.57 -1.05 -9.00
CA ALA A 186 16.95 -1.46 -10.34
C ALA A 186 17.98 -0.52 -10.99
N GLU A 187 17.86 0.78 -10.74
CA GLU A 187 18.81 1.78 -11.16
C GLU A 187 20.14 1.77 -10.35
N GLY A 188 20.25 0.94 -9.32
CA GLY A 188 21.42 0.84 -8.45
C GLY A 188 21.65 2.10 -7.61
N LYS A 189 20.62 2.89 -7.35
CA LYS A 189 20.71 4.16 -6.60
C LYS A 189 20.60 3.97 -5.09
N VAL A 190 19.85 2.95 -4.65
CA VAL A 190 19.52 2.73 -3.24
C VAL A 190 19.61 1.26 -2.84
N ARG A 191 19.73 1.02 -1.52
CA ARG A 191 19.52 -0.28 -0.87
C ARG A 191 18.41 -0.19 0.15
N ASN A 192 17.69 -1.30 0.40
CA ASN A 192 16.67 -1.35 1.45
C ASN A 192 17.30 -1.24 2.84
N ILE A 193 16.66 -0.46 3.71
CA ILE A 193 16.95 -0.36 5.15
C ILE A 193 15.74 -0.88 5.95
N ALA A 194 14.52 -0.67 5.44
CA ALA A 194 13.31 -1.33 5.91
C ALA A 194 12.39 -1.59 4.72
N ASP A 195 11.80 -2.77 4.70
CA ASP A 195 10.92 -3.23 3.62
C ASP A 195 9.65 -3.85 4.23
N GLN A 196 8.50 -3.25 3.96
CA GLN A 196 7.22 -3.72 4.47
C GLN A 196 6.83 -5.13 3.94
N ILE A 197 7.48 -5.59 2.86
CA ILE A 197 7.23 -6.92 2.29
C ILE A 197 8.01 -8.00 3.02
N MET A 198 9.21 -7.66 3.50
CA MET A 198 10.21 -8.64 3.94
C MET A 198 10.44 -8.64 5.46
N ASP A 199 10.28 -7.49 6.12
CA ASP A 199 10.72 -7.33 7.51
C ASP A 199 9.61 -7.61 8.52
N ASP A 200 9.97 -8.30 9.61
CA ASP A 200 9.10 -8.45 10.77
C ASP A 200 8.94 -7.12 11.53
N PRO A 201 7.79 -6.82 12.07
CA PRO A 201 6.51 -7.56 11.97
C PRO A 201 5.70 -7.21 10.71
N TYR A 202 6.16 -6.26 9.91
CA TYR A 202 5.41 -5.60 8.83
C TYR A 202 4.99 -6.57 7.71
N LYS A 203 5.79 -7.61 7.44
CA LYS A 203 5.53 -8.57 6.34
C LYS A 203 4.23 -9.35 6.51
N ASP A 204 3.78 -9.51 7.75
CA ASP A 204 2.56 -10.27 8.07
C ASP A 204 1.34 -9.38 8.28
N GLU A 205 1.52 -8.06 8.25
CA GLU A 205 0.45 -7.09 8.38
C GLU A 205 -0.06 -6.58 7.02
N TYR A 206 -1.30 -6.14 7.01
CA TYR A 206 -1.82 -5.45 5.83
C TYR A 206 -1.19 -4.07 5.69
N CYS A 207 -0.71 -3.78 4.49
CA CYS A 207 -0.45 -2.42 4.08
C CYS A 207 -1.78 -1.72 3.87
N CYS A 208 -2.59 -2.24 2.96
CA CYS A 208 -3.84 -1.62 2.58
C CYS A 208 -5.04 -2.51 2.84
N GLU A 209 -6.09 -1.87 3.32
CA GLU A 209 -7.40 -2.45 3.55
C GLU A 209 -8.47 -1.64 2.83
N VAL A 210 -9.62 -2.25 2.57
CA VAL A 210 -10.81 -1.52 2.14
C VAL A 210 -11.19 -0.55 3.25
N VAL A 211 -11.31 0.72 2.90
CA VAL A 211 -11.70 1.80 3.81
C VAL A 211 -12.84 2.61 3.20
N ALA A 212 -13.84 2.95 3.99
CA ALA A 212 -15.03 3.65 3.55
C ALA A 212 -15.41 4.81 4.48
N ASN A 213 -16.16 5.77 3.94
CA ASN A 213 -16.77 6.83 4.73
C ASN A 213 -17.76 6.25 5.74
N GLY A 214 -17.60 6.55 7.04
CA GLY A 214 -18.41 5.95 8.10
C GLY A 214 -19.90 6.25 7.94
N LYS A 215 -20.27 7.51 7.70
CA LYS A 215 -21.69 7.90 7.50
C LYS A 215 -22.31 7.23 6.29
N TRP A 216 -21.53 7.03 5.23
CA TRP A 216 -22.03 6.34 4.03
C TRP A 216 -22.26 4.87 4.32
N VAL A 217 -21.33 4.19 5.01
CA VAL A 217 -21.48 2.78 5.40
C VAL A 217 -22.72 2.59 6.28
N ASP A 218 -22.89 3.44 7.31
CA ASP A 218 -24.03 3.39 8.23
C ASP A 218 -25.37 3.60 7.49
N ALA A 219 -25.39 4.45 6.46
CA ALA A 219 -26.60 4.72 5.66
C ALA A 219 -26.84 3.67 4.57
N ASN A 220 -25.80 2.94 4.12
CA ASN A 220 -25.85 2.03 2.97
C ASN A 220 -25.10 0.70 3.25
N PRO A 221 -25.40 -0.02 4.34
CA PRO A 221 -24.61 -1.18 4.75
C PRO A 221 -24.60 -2.31 3.71
N ASP A 222 -25.71 -2.57 3.02
CA ASP A 222 -25.79 -3.55 1.94
C ASP A 222 -24.94 -3.12 0.72
N THR A 223 -25.00 -1.86 0.32
CA THR A 223 -24.18 -1.34 -0.77
C THR A 223 -22.69 -1.42 -0.41
N ALA A 224 -22.31 -1.10 0.82
CA ALA A 224 -20.94 -1.23 1.32
C ALA A 224 -20.45 -2.68 1.30
N ALA A 225 -21.30 -3.64 1.71
CA ALA A 225 -20.97 -5.06 1.64
C ALA A 225 -20.74 -5.51 0.19
N ARG A 226 -21.64 -5.16 -0.72
CA ARG A 226 -21.51 -5.48 -2.15
C ARG A 226 -20.26 -4.85 -2.78
N ALA A 227 -19.97 -3.58 -2.48
CA ALA A 227 -18.77 -2.91 -2.98
C ALA A 227 -17.50 -3.55 -2.43
N THR A 228 -17.48 -3.92 -1.15
CA THR A 228 -16.36 -4.64 -0.53
C THR A 228 -16.15 -6.00 -1.19
N ARG A 229 -17.20 -6.78 -1.45
CA ARG A 229 -17.09 -8.07 -2.18
C ARG A 229 -16.50 -7.89 -3.57
N ALA A 230 -16.92 -6.86 -4.31
CA ALA A 230 -16.35 -6.56 -5.63
C ALA A 230 -14.84 -6.27 -5.56
N LEU A 231 -14.39 -5.48 -4.57
CA LEU A 231 -12.98 -5.19 -4.35
C LEU A 231 -12.18 -6.43 -3.94
N LEU A 232 -12.72 -7.28 -3.06
CA LEU A 232 -12.08 -8.53 -2.64
C LEU A 232 -11.96 -9.53 -3.79
N LYS A 233 -12.97 -9.61 -4.67
CA LYS A 233 -12.90 -10.40 -5.90
C LYS A 233 -11.83 -9.83 -6.85
N GLY A 234 -11.72 -8.51 -6.94
CA GLY A 234 -10.64 -7.82 -7.65
C GLY A 234 -9.26 -8.19 -7.10
N ALA A 235 -9.08 -8.21 -5.78
CA ALA A 235 -7.84 -8.60 -5.12
C ALA A 235 -7.49 -10.08 -5.42
N LYS A 236 -8.47 -10.97 -5.36
CA LYS A 236 -8.30 -12.39 -5.72
C LYS A 236 -7.89 -12.56 -7.19
N TRP A 237 -8.46 -11.77 -8.08
CA TRP A 237 -8.10 -11.80 -9.50
C TRP A 237 -6.66 -11.30 -9.73
N VAL A 238 -6.24 -10.24 -9.02
CA VAL A 238 -4.86 -9.72 -9.07
C VAL A 238 -3.87 -10.76 -8.55
N GLU A 239 -4.17 -11.42 -7.41
CA GLU A 239 -3.36 -12.53 -6.88
C GLU A 239 -3.15 -13.64 -7.93
N THR A 240 -4.21 -13.97 -8.66
CA THR A 240 -4.20 -15.04 -9.66
C THR A 240 -3.50 -14.62 -10.97
N ASN A 241 -3.60 -13.35 -11.37
CA ASN A 241 -3.17 -12.81 -12.66
C ASN A 241 -2.35 -11.50 -12.51
N PRO A 242 -1.27 -11.46 -11.72
CA PRO A 242 -0.59 -10.20 -11.39
C PRO A 242 -0.04 -9.46 -12.62
N LYS A 243 0.52 -10.19 -13.59
CA LYS A 243 1.03 -9.60 -14.84
C LYS A 243 -0.07 -8.98 -15.68
N ALA A 244 -1.19 -9.68 -15.84
CA ALA A 244 -2.33 -9.16 -16.60
C ALA A 244 -2.94 -7.91 -15.92
N ALA A 245 -3.01 -7.90 -14.57
CA ALA A 245 -3.47 -6.75 -13.81
C ALA A 245 -2.53 -5.53 -13.98
N ALA A 246 -1.23 -5.77 -13.94
CA ALA A 246 -0.23 -4.73 -14.10
C ALA A 246 -0.28 -4.07 -15.48
N ILE A 247 -0.37 -4.89 -16.54
CA ILE A 247 -0.49 -4.42 -17.93
C ILE A 247 -1.80 -3.62 -18.11
N MET A 248 -2.92 -4.18 -17.66
CA MET A 248 -4.23 -3.52 -17.74
C MET A 248 -4.21 -2.12 -17.10
N ALA A 249 -3.61 -1.99 -15.90
CA ALA A 249 -3.58 -0.73 -15.19
C ALA A 249 -2.83 0.37 -15.96
N VAL A 250 -1.77 0.02 -16.68
CA VAL A 250 -0.99 0.95 -17.51
C VAL A 250 -1.72 1.26 -18.83
N GLU A 251 -2.18 0.25 -19.56
CA GLU A 251 -2.87 0.40 -20.84
C GLU A 251 -4.15 1.23 -20.71
N LYS A 252 -4.88 1.03 -19.61
CA LYS A 252 -6.09 1.80 -19.26
C LYS A 252 -5.78 3.18 -18.65
N LYS A 253 -4.49 3.53 -18.51
CA LYS A 253 -4.02 4.83 -18.01
C LYS A 253 -4.48 5.16 -16.57
N TYR A 254 -4.64 4.16 -15.74
CA TYR A 254 -4.93 4.36 -14.32
C TYR A 254 -3.73 4.93 -13.57
N LEU A 255 -2.53 4.50 -13.94
CA LEU A 255 -1.27 4.97 -13.37
C LEU A 255 -0.24 5.29 -14.46
N ALA A 256 0.72 6.14 -14.12
CA ALA A 256 1.85 6.49 -14.99
C ALA A 256 3.03 5.53 -14.72
N SER A 257 3.20 4.53 -15.59
CA SER A 257 4.29 3.55 -15.56
C SER A 257 4.42 2.91 -16.94
N THR A 258 5.39 1.99 -17.09
CA THR A 258 5.40 1.04 -18.20
C THR A 258 4.79 -0.30 -17.76
N PRO A 259 4.24 -1.12 -18.68
CA PRO A 259 3.73 -2.45 -18.35
C PRO A 259 4.77 -3.32 -17.63
N GLU A 260 6.03 -3.26 -18.06
CA GLU A 260 7.14 -4.04 -17.52
C GLU A 260 7.46 -3.64 -16.08
N LEU A 261 7.66 -2.34 -15.85
CA LEU A 261 7.96 -1.82 -14.51
C LEU A 261 6.81 -2.08 -13.54
N ASN A 262 5.57 -1.86 -13.98
CA ASN A 262 4.41 -2.11 -13.15
C ASN A 262 4.22 -3.60 -12.85
N THR A 263 4.56 -4.50 -13.81
CA THR A 263 4.55 -5.96 -13.60
C THR A 263 5.56 -6.36 -12.53
N ALA A 264 6.80 -5.87 -12.62
CA ALA A 264 7.84 -6.14 -11.64
C ALA A 264 7.47 -5.61 -10.23
N ALA A 265 6.91 -4.41 -10.15
CA ALA A 265 6.47 -3.83 -8.88
C ALA A 265 5.29 -4.61 -8.26
N LEU A 266 4.30 -4.99 -9.08
CA LEU A 266 3.10 -5.69 -8.61
C LEU A 266 3.39 -7.13 -8.20
N ALA A 267 4.34 -7.81 -8.86
CA ALA A 267 4.76 -9.18 -8.52
C ALA A 267 5.34 -9.28 -7.09
N ARG A 268 5.82 -8.19 -6.52
CA ARG A 268 6.32 -8.15 -5.13
C ARG A 268 5.22 -7.99 -4.08
N LEU A 269 4.04 -7.53 -4.48
CA LEU A 269 2.92 -7.33 -3.56
C LEU A 269 2.18 -8.65 -3.35
N ARG A 270 1.77 -8.90 -2.10
CA ARG A 270 1.01 -10.10 -1.75
C ARG A 270 -0.45 -9.73 -1.53
N TYR A 271 -1.30 -10.11 -2.49
CA TYR A 271 -2.74 -9.92 -2.38
C TYR A 271 -3.35 -11.12 -1.66
N VAL A 272 -3.77 -10.92 -0.43
CA VAL A 272 -4.32 -11.97 0.45
C VAL A 272 -5.61 -11.44 1.07
N PRO A 273 -6.74 -11.45 0.34
CA PRO A 273 -8.01 -10.97 0.90
C PRO A 273 -8.36 -11.72 2.19
N SER A 274 -8.65 -11.00 3.27
CA SER A 274 -9.12 -11.58 4.55
C SER A 274 -9.82 -10.52 5.40
N ILE A 275 -10.75 -10.96 6.24
CA ILE A 275 -11.44 -10.13 7.22
C ILE A 275 -10.73 -10.23 8.56
N GLN A 276 -10.50 -11.45 9.04
CA GLN A 276 -9.89 -11.69 10.33
C GLN A 276 -8.48 -11.10 10.42
N LEU A 277 -7.61 -11.42 9.44
CA LEU A 277 -6.24 -10.90 9.42
C LEU A 277 -6.19 -9.37 9.28
N ALA A 278 -7.19 -8.76 8.61
CA ALA A 278 -7.29 -7.32 8.53
C ALA A 278 -7.57 -6.69 9.90
N GLU A 279 -8.56 -7.21 10.63
CA GLU A 279 -8.87 -6.72 11.97
C GLU A 279 -7.65 -6.85 12.90
N GLU A 280 -6.97 -7.99 12.88
CA GLU A 280 -5.72 -8.21 13.63
C GLU A 280 -4.63 -7.20 13.25
N SER A 281 -4.53 -6.84 11.96
CA SER A 281 -3.58 -5.86 11.45
C SER A 281 -3.87 -4.44 11.96
N VAL A 282 -5.13 -4.05 12.05
CA VAL A 282 -5.55 -2.76 12.64
C VAL A 282 -5.13 -2.68 14.12
N HIS A 283 -5.35 -3.77 14.87
CA HIS A 283 -4.92 -3.87 16.28
C HIS A 283 -3.40 -3.77 16.42
N SER A 284 -2.64 -4.51 15.62
CA SER A 284 -1.18 -4.51 15.65
C SER A 284 -0.62 -3.12 15.28
N ALA A 285 -1.11 -2.53 14.17
CA ALA A 285 -0.69 -1.21 13.74
C ALA A 285 -0.97 -0.14 14.81
N GLY A 286 -2.13 -0.22 15.50
CA GLY A 286 -2.46 0.68 16.61
C GLY A 286 -1.46 0.60 17.76
N ARG A 287 -1.11 -0.62 18.20
CA ARG A 287 -0.13 -0.85 19.28
C ARG A 287 1.25 -0.30 18.91
N GLU A 288 1.74 -0.59 17.70
CA GLU A 288 3.06 -0.13 17.28
C GLU A 288 3.12 1.39 17.04
N MET A 289 2.08 1.97 16.45
CA MET A 289 2.01 3.43 16.31
C MET A 289 2.02 4.14 17.69
N LYS A 290 1.45 3.52 18.72
CA LYS A 290 1.55 4.05 20.09
C LYS A 290 2.98 3.94 20.62
N VAL A 291 3.66 2.82 20.43
CA VAL A 291 5.09 2.65 20.78
C VAL A 291 5.95 3.68 20.05
N ALA A 292 5.70 3.90 18.78
CA ALA A 292 6.38 4.91 17.95
C ALA A 292 5.98 6.37 18.27
N LYS A 293 5.14 6.60 19.31
CA LYS A 293 4.64 7.92 19.73
C LYS A 293 3.85 8.66 18.63
N MET A 294 3.27 7.92 17.71
CA MET A 294 2.43 8.47 16.65
C MET A 294 0.97 8.65 17.09
N LEU A 295 0.54 7.91 18.12
CA LEU A 295 -0.74 8.10 18.82
C LEU A 295 -0.50 8.77 20.17
N SER A 296 -1.58 9.29 20.75
CA SER A 296 -1.52 9.89 22.10
C SER A 296 -1.16 8.83 23.16
N PRO A 297 -0.38 9.18 24.21
CA PRO A 297 -0.04 8.24 25.28
C PRO A 297 -1.27 7.63 25.97
N GLU A 298 -2.37 8.39 26.04
CA GLU A 298 -3.63 7.99 26.66
C GLU A 298 -4.52 7.12 25.75
N THR A 299 -4.17 6.96 24.48
CA THR A 299 -5.00 6.21 23.54
C THR A 299 -5.11 4.74 23.95
N ASP A 300 -6.34 4.30 24.15
CA ASP A 300 -6.68 2.87 24.19
C ASP A 300 -6.68 2.32 22.75
N THR A 301 -5.64 1.57 22.41
CA THR A 301 -5.46 1.05 21.05
C THR A 301 -6.48 -0.02 20.69
N GLU A 302 -7.00 -0.78 21.66
CA GLU A 302 -8.03 -1.78 21.43
C GLU A 302 -9.38 -1.12 21.16
N ALA A 303 -9.72 -0.08 21.92
CA ALA A 303 -10.93 0.71 21.66
C ALA A 303 -10.84 1.46 20.32
N LEU A 304 -9.64 1.95 19.96
CA LEU A 304 -9.39 2.59 18.66
C LEU A 304 -9.60 1.60 17.51
N ALA A 305 -9.03 0.39 17.60
CA ALA A 305 -9.16 -0.62 16.56
C ALA A 305 -10.62 -1.06 16.38
N LYS A 306 -11.35 -1.34 17.47
CA LYS A 306 -12.79 -1.65 17.42
C LYS A 306 -13.63 -0.55 16.79
N ARG A 307 -13.29 0.71 17.01
CA ARG A 307 -13.96 1.84 16.34
C ARG A 307 -13.61 1.95 14.87
N ALA A 308 -12.37 1.61 14.51
CA ALA A 308 -11.85 1.73 13.17
C ALA A 308 -12.31 0.61 12.24
N PHE A 309 -12.54 -0.61 12.75
CA PHE A 309 -12.94 -1.77 11.96
C PHE A 309 -14.44 -2.04 12.06
N MET A 310 -15.05 -2.45 10.95
CA MET A 310 -16.49 -2.77 10.89
C MET A 310 -16.72 -4.03 10.06
N HIS A 311 -17.41 -5.01 10.66
CA HIS A 311 -17.87 -6.20 9.95
C HIS A 311 -19.13 -5.88 9.12
N LEU A 312 -19.18 -6.42 7.92
CA LEU A 312 -20.33 -6.30 7.02
C LEU A 312 -20.98 -7.65 6.79
N GLU A 313 -22.30 -7.68 6.73
CA GLU A 313 -23.06 -8.90 6.48
C GLU A 313 -22.67 -9.54 5.13
N GLY A 314 -22.40 -10.85 5.12
CA GLY A 314 -22.02 -11.60 3.93
C GLY A 314 -20.60 -11.27 3.38
N VAL A 315 -19.77 -10.58 4.17
CA VAL A 315 -18.35 -10.36 3.88
C VAL A 315 -17.53 -11.09 4.93
N THR A 316 -17.14 -12.33 4.65
CA THR A 316 -16.45 -13.22 5.60
C THR A 316 -15.29 -13.97 4.93
N ASP A 317 -14.38 -14.51 5.73
CA ASP A 317 -13.28 -15.33 5.21
C ASP A 317 -13.79 -16.64 4.58
N GLU A 318 -14.92 -17.19 5.06
CA GLU A 318 -15.57 -18.34 4.45
C GLU A 318 -16.07 -18.02 3.04
N TRP A 319 -16.71 -16.86 2.87
CA TRP A 319 -17.13 -16.41 1.55
C TRP A 319 -15.91 -16.17 0.63
N ILE A 320 -14.83 -15.56 1.13
CA ILE A 320 -13.60 -15.33 0.35
C ILE A 320 -13.02 -16.65 -0.19
N LYS A 321 -13.06 -17.74 0.59
CA LYS A 321 -12.59 -19.06 0.16
C LYS A 321 -13.40 -19.64 -1.01
N THR A 322 -14.64 -19.19 -1.20
CA THR A 322 -15.49 -19.62 -2.33
C THR A 322 -15.26 -18.83 -3.61
N LEU A 323 -14.43 -17.76 -3.55
CA LEU A 323 -14.19 -16.91 -4.72
C LEU A 323 -13.40 -17.65 -5.79
N GLU A 324 -14.03 -17.80 -6.94
CA GLU A 324 -13.40 -18.27 -8.16
C GLU A 324 -13.19 -17.09 -9.12
N VAL A 325 -12.02 -17.04 -9.75
CA VAL A 325 -11.65 -16.06 -10.76
C VAL A 325 -10.98 -16.75 -11.95
N GLU A 326 -11.14 -16.17 -13.12
CA GLU A 326 -10.49 -16.71 -14.32
C GLU A 326 -8.95 -16.67 -14.19
N LYS A 327 -8.28 -17.63 -14.82
CA LYS A 327 -6.82 -17.60 -15.04
C LYS A 327 -6.56 -17.17 -16.47
N VAL A 328 -5.89 -16.03 -16.63
CA VAL A 328 -5.52 -15.50 -17.93
C VAL A 328 -4.22 -16.17 -18.39
N ALA A 329 -4.18 -16.67 -19.63
CA ALA A 329 -2.97 -17.24 -20.21
C ALA A 329 -1.84 -16.20 -20.23
N GLY A 330 -0.67 -16.55 -19.64
CA GLY A 330 0.45 -15.62 -19.50
C GLY A 330 0.22 -14.49 -18.46
N GLY A 331 -0.86 -14.54 -17.70
CA GLY A 331 -1.20 -13.55 -16.67
C GLY A 331 -0.42 -13.69 -15.37
N GLN A 332 0.30 -14.80 -15.19
CA GLN A 332 1.12 -15.07 -14.02
C GLN A 332 2.53 -14.49 -14.21
N ALA A 333 3.05 -13.82 -13.17
CA ALA A 333 4.45 -13.41 -13.13
C ALA A 333 5.29 -14.59 -12.60
N SER A 334 6.41 -14.87 -13.26
CA SER A 334 7.44 -15.75 -12.71
C SER A 334 8.26 -14.95 -11.69
N PRO A 335 8.66 -15.53 -10.54
CA PRO A 335 9.60 -14.88 -9.62
C PRO A 335 10.91 -14.42 -10.29
N HIS A 336 11.26 -15.03 -11.43
CA HIS A 336 12.45 -14.66 -12.22
C HIS A 336 12.19 -13.56 -13.27
N ASP A 337 10.93 -13.28 -13.63
CA ASP A 337 10.59 -12.20 -14.58
C ASP A 337 10.83 -10.82 -13.98
N ASP A 338 10.77 -10.70 -12.68
CA ASP A 338 10.99 -9.51 -11.87
C ASP A 338 12.37 -8.87 -12.16
N ILE A 339 13.46 -9.65 -12.02
CA ILE A 339 14.84 -9.15 -12.16
C ILE A 339 15.20 -8.93 -13.63
N ARG A 340 14.79 -9.82 -14.52
CA ARG A 340 15.08 -9.72 -15.96
C ARG A 340 14.35 -8.54 -16.61
N LEU A 341 13.09 -8.29 -16.22
CA LEU A 341 12.30 -7.18 -16.72
C LEU A 341 12.90 -5.83 -16.29
N ILE A 342 13.30 -5.71 -15.02
CA ILE A 342 13.94 -4.50 -14.51
C ILE A 342 15.30 -4.28 -15.17
N ALA A 343 16.12 -5.31 -15.36
CA ALA A 343 17.42 -5.22 -16.02
C ALA A 343 17.29 -4.80 -17.50
N ALA A 344 16.28 -5.32 -18.22
CA ALA A 344 16.00 -4.94 -19.61
C ALA A 344 15.58 -3.45 -19.73
N LEU A 345 14.79 -2.93 -18.77
CA LEU A 345 14.32 -1.55 -18.76
C LEU A 345 15.44 -0.51 -18.62
N ILE A 346 16.52 -0.86 -17.92
CA ILE A 346 17.67 0.05 -17.71
C ILE A 346 18.79 -0.13 -18.73
N GLY A 347 18.61 -0.99 -19.76
CA GLY A 347 19.59 -1.17 -20.84
C GLY A 347 20.95 -1.71 -20.40
N LYS A 348 21.02 -2.38 -19.24
CA LYS A 348 22.24 -3.03 -18.74
C LYS A 348 22.19 -4.51 -19.09
N ASP A 349 23.16 -4.96 -19.85
CA ASP A 349 23.32 -6.36 -20.22
C ASP A 349 23.37 -7.28 -18.98
N THR A 350 22.80 -8.48 -19.14
CA THR A 350 22.49 -9.45 -18.08
C THR A 350 23.72 -10.16 -17.49
N GLU A 351 24.93 -9.76 -17.81
CA GLU A 351 26.16 -10.40 -17.29
C GLU A 351 26.43 -10.13 -15.80
N ASP A 352 25.84 -9.06 -15.23
CA ASP A 352 25.94 -8.73 -13.81
C ASP A 352 24.82 -9.37 -12.93
N SER A 353 24.08 -10.34 -13.46
CA SER A 353 22.89 -10.91 -12.79
C SER A 353 23.21 -11.70 -11.52
N CYS A 354 24.46 -12.16 -11.35
CA CYS A 354 24.86 -12.97 -10.18
C CYS A 354 24.98 -12.12 -8.90
N CYS A 355 25.56 -10.92 -9.01
CA CYS A 355 25.64 -9.98 -7.88
C CYS A 355 24.28 -9.36 -7.50
N ARG A 356 23.35 -9.25 -8.47
CA ARG A 356 22.00 -8.73 -8.23
C ARG A 356 21.06 -9.72 -7.57
N ARG A 357 21.25 -11.04 -7.76
CA ARG A 357 20.51 -12.06 -7.01
C ARG A 357 20.64 -11.87 -5.50
N GLN A 358 21.82 -11.50 -5.02
CA GLN A 358 22.08 -11.27 -3.59
C GLN A 358 21.38 -10.02 -3.02
N MET A 359 20.94 -9.07 -3.87
CA MET A 359 20.20 -7.89 -3.43
C MET A 359 18.70 -8.12 -3.28
N PHE A 360 18.15 -9.15 -3.95
CA PHE A 360 16.72 -9.43 -4.00
C PHE A 360 16.31 -10.70 -3.25
N ASP A 361 17.23 -11.68 -3.13
CA ASP A 361 16.98 -12.92 -2.41
C ASP A 361 17.55 -12.83 -0.98
N GLN A 362 16.71 -12.86 0.03
CA GLN A 362 17.07 -13.44 1.31
C GLN A 362 17.30 -14.94 1.07
N PRO A 363 18.32 -15.57 1.70
CA PRO A 363 18.64 -16.94 1.40
C PRO A 363 17.45 -17.85 1.73
N ASP A 364 16.94 -18.50 0.70
CA ASP A 364 16.13 -19.70 0.86
C ASP A 364 17.02 -20.71 1.62
N GLN A 365 16.52 -21.36 2.64
CA GLN A 365 17.32 -22.29 3.49
C GLN A 365 17.88 -23.49 2.70
N ASP A 366 17.49 -23.62 1.41
CA ASP A 366 17.95 -24.64 0.47
C ASP A 366 18.96 -24.13 -0.59
N ALA A 367 19.48 -22.90 -0.46
CA ALA A 367 20.48 -22.41 -1.40
C ALA A 367 21.85 -23.10 -1.18
N PRO A 368 22.53 -23.54 -2.26
CA PRO A 368 23.83 -24.18 -2.14
C PRO A 368 24.85 -23.24 -1.50
N ASN A 369 25.62 -23.79 -0.55
CA ASN A 369 26.63 -23.11 0.22
C ASN A 369 27.63 -22.36 -0.68
N LEU A 370 27.61 -21.01 -0.64
CA LEU A 370 28.48 -20.12 -1.45
C LEU A 370 29.97 -20.19 -1.09
N ALA A 371 30.38 -21.11 -0.23
CA ALA A 371 31.78 -21.43 0.09
C ALA A 371 32.40 -22.48 -0.84
N ASP A 372 31.72 -22.89 -1.90
CA ASP A 372 32.26 -23.80 -2.90
C ASP A 372 33.19 -23.05 -3.85
N PRO A 373 34.51 -23.30 -3.84
CA PRO A 373 35.48 -22.64 -4.71
C PRO A 373 35.30 -23.00 -6.20
N ASP A 374 34.49 -23.99 -6.53
CA ASP A 374 34.22 -24.43 -7.90
C ASP A 374 32.90 -23.87 -8.47
N ALA A 375 32.22 -22.96 -7.79
CA ALA A 375 31.03 -22.31 -8.31
C ALA A 375 31.36 -21.41 -9.52
N PRO A 376 30.56 -21.44 -10.60
CA PRO A 376 30.86 -20.75 -11.88
C PRO A 376 31.13 -19.26 -11.81
N CYS A 377 30.81 -18.58 -10.69
CA CYS A 377 31.08 -17.16 -10.46
C CYS A 377 32.49 -16.83 -9.96
N ALA A 378 33.23 -17.81 -9.41
CA ALA A 378 34.57 -17.56 -8.85
C ALA A 378 35.67 -17.48 -9.93
N GLN A 379 35.45 -17.99 -11.14
CA GLN A 379 36.50 -18.09 -12.16
C GLN A 379 36.68 -16.84 -13.04
N LYS A 380 35.77 -15.85 -13.02
CA LYS A 380 35.91 -14.68 -13.90
C LYS A 380 36.67 -13.49 -13.31
N ASN A 381 36.96 -13.47 -12.00
CA ASN A 381 37.68 -12.34 -11.35
C ASN A 381 39.21 -12.49 -11.28
N VAL A 382 39.79 -13.60 -11.80
CA VAL A 382 41.25 -13.83 -11.75
C VAL A 382 41.96 -13.41 -13.06
N ILE A 383 41.22 -13.17 -14.16
CA ILE A 383 41.84 -12.86 -15.46
C ILE A 383 42.01 -11.34 -15.72
N ALA A 384 41.37 -10.48 -14.93
CA ALA A 384 41.47 -9.02 -15.12
C ALA A 384 42.60 -8.34 -14.33
N ALA A 385 43.49 -9.06 -13.67
CA ALA A 385 44.61 -8.51 -12.89
C ALA A 385 46.01 -8.85 -13.46
N GLN A 386 46.09 -9.37 -14.67
CA GLN A 386 47.39 -9.64 -15.36
C GLN A 386 47.35 -9.23 -16.84
N GLU A 387 47.03 -7.97 -17.16
CA GLU A 387 47.54 -7.28 -18.36
C GLU A 387 47.72 -5.78 -18.05
#